data_e4b05d783d16f66dfd814f2c54258b2f
#
_entry.id   e4b05d783d16f66dfd814f2c54258b2f
#
_cell.length_a   1.000
_cell.length_b   1.000
_cell.length_c   1.000
_cell.angle_alpha   90.00
_cell.angle_beta   90.00
_cell.angle_gamma   90.00
#
_symmetry.space_group_name_H-M   'P 1'
#
loop_
_entity.id
_entity.type
_entity.pdbx_description
1 polymer ?
#
loop_
_entity_poly.entity_id
_entity_poly.type
_entity_poly.pdbx_seq_one_letter_code
_entity_poly.pdbx_strand_id
1 'polypeptide(L)'
;MPDENQSSVKKQGFNPSYQKPVGPKPVNQGNFQPKFSSGSFNKPLDRPEPPLRTKSSWSSPPVQTKPFNQQRPVAQPQSEPPAFSPKPPFDSQKTTFKKGFEPQGSLSSQRPQQDFQKPAVPPFSPAPEVKKPDFEKKEPLSTPWDKQEPVLEAKPPEIKQEPPQDIPLSPSKEATMAGLTTEESSGRGGLKKIIPFLLIFVLLILVGLAVFKFVLPRFQKPEEVTLTYWGLWEPETVMKGVLDEWEKENPNVKINYVQQSPKEYRERLQSALARNQGPDIFRYHISWVPMLKNEVAPIPSDVMTAADFESTYYPVIRENLRLGTSYVGLPLGIDTLALFYNEDIFQAAGKTPPTSWDQLRQTAIDLTTHDESGRIQTAGVALGTISNIEHWSDILGLMMLQNGVDLANPTSQLAQDALTYYTIFNKTDNVWNETLPSSTIAFATGKVAMYFGYSWDIFELKNINPNLKFKVVKIPQLPDTEINWASFWVEGVSKRSQASKESWEFLKFLSSKEILQKLYQTQSQTRLFGELYPRMDMAGLLSTNNLIIPFITQASQAKTWYLCSRTYDNGINDRMIKYFEDAVNGINSGSSSDDILSTTAQGVSQLLSQYGIGSYQAR
;
A
#
# COMPACT_ATOMS: atom_id res chain seq x y z
N MET A 1 -6.33 -20.30 60.02
CA MET A 1 -5.38 -20.79 59.02
C MET A 1 -6.16 -21.59 58.00
N PRO A 2 -6.40 -21.06 56.83
CA PRO A 2 -6.69 -21.86 55.65
C PRO A 2 -5.66 -21.59 54.58
N ASP A 3 -5.38 -22.63 53.79
CA ASP A 3 -4.35 -22.82 52.82
C ASP A 3 -4.41 -21.84 51.62
N GLU A 4 -3.29 -21.28 51.30
CA GLU A 4 -3.02 -20.57 50.03
C GLU A 4 -2.87 -21.58 48.90
N ASN A 5 -3.84 -21.60 48.02
CA ASN A 5 -3.75 -22.30 46.74
C ASN A 5 -3.38 -21.29 45.66
N GLN A 6 -2.07 -21.10 45.43
CA GLN A 6 -1.53 -20.31 44.32
C GLN A 6 -1.67 -21.12 43.03
N SER A 7 -2.72 -20.82 42.29
CA SER A 7 -2.80 -21.22 40.87
C SER A 7 -1.86 -20.37 40.02
N SER A 8 -0.75 -20.96 39.61
CA SER A 8 0.17 -20.40 38.65
C SER A 8 -0.52 -20.29 37.29
N VAL A 9 -1.05 -19.12 36.97
CA VAL A 9 -1.46 -18.76 35.62
C VAL A 9 -0.17 -18.59 34.79
N LYS A 10 0.13 -19.59 33.96
CA LYS A 10 1.13 -19.45 32.89
C LYS A 10 0.70 -18.27 32.03
N LYS A 11 1.44 -17.18 32.09
CA LYS A 11 1.37 -16.09 31.11
C LYS A 11 1.74 -16.69 29.75
N GLN A 12 0.75 -16.99 28.93
CA GLN A 12 0.97 -17.17 27.49
C GLN A 12 1.46 -15.85 26.94
N GLY A 13 2.73 -15.84 26.52
CA GLY A 13 3.32 -14.69 25.86
C GLY A 13 2.51 -14.36 24.60
N PHE A 14 2.13 -13.13 24.49
CA PHE A 14 1.48 -12.55 23.33
C PHE A 14 2.38 -12.72 22.11
N ASN A 15 1.93 -13.48 21.12
CA ASN A 15 2.57 -13.60 19.83
C ASN A 15 1.82 -12.66 18.87
N PRO A 16 2.30 -11.41 18.65
CA PRO A 16 1.64 -10.52 17.72
C PRO A 16 1.71 -11.17 16.33
N SER A 17 0.58 -11.19 15.65
CA SER A 17 0.41 -11.77 14.31
C SER A 17 1.29 -11.14 13.23
N TYR A 18 2.06 -10.14 13.57
CA TYR A 18 3.11 -9.56 12.74
C TYR A 18 4.36 -10.44 12.82
N GLN A 19 4.40 -11.49 12.00
CA GLN A 19 5.68 -12.15 11.75
C GLN A 19 6.62 -11.10 11.14
N LYS A 20 7.78 -10.90 11.78
CA LYS A 20 8.85 -10.11 11.16
C LYS A 20 9.00 -10.55 9.72
N PRO A 21 9.02 -9.63 8.76
CA PRO A 21 9.51 -9.97 7.45
C PRO A 21 10.89 -10.58 7.67
N VAL A 22 11.06 -11.81 7.30
CA VAL A 22 12.41 -12.38 7.11
C VAL A 22 12.97 -11.55 5.98
N GLY A 23 13.84 -10.59 6.30
CA GLY A 23 14.56 -9.83 5.30
C GLY A 23 15.13 -10.80 4.29
N PRO A 24 15.21 -10.45 3.01
CA PRO A 24 15.85 -11.30 2.04
C PRO A 24 17.22 -11.72 2.63
N LYS A 25 17.51 -13.02 2.63
CA LYS A 25 18.83 -13.52 3.00
C LYS A 25 19.84 -12.65 2.25
N PRO A 26 20.87 -12.10 2.90
CA PRO A 26 21.83 -11.28 2.18
C PRO A 26 22.34 -12.10 1.01
N VAL A 27 22.02 -11.67 -0.19
CA VAL A 27 22.68 -12.11 -1.40
C VAL A 27 24.12 -11.68 -1.18
N ASN A 28 25.05 -12.59 -1.31
CA ASN A 28 26.47 -12.39 -1.14
C ASN A 28 26.90 -11.19 -1.98
N GLN A 29 26.83 -9.98 -1.42
CA GLN A 29 27.20 -8.76 -2.09
C GLN A 29 28.73 -8.73 -2.11
N GLY A 30 29.25 -9.05 -3.29
CA GLY A 30 30.61 -8.63 -3.61
C GLY A 30 30.70 -7.12 -3.30
N ASN A 31 31.78 -6.70 -2.62
CA ASN A 31 32.10 -5.36 -2.18
C ASN A 31 31.74 -4.26 -3.19
N PHE A 32 30.47 -3.90 -3.26
CA PHE A 32 30.03 -2.68 -3.91
C PHE A 32 29.86 -1.63 -2.81
N GLN A 33 30.92 -0.89 -2.52
CA GLN A 33 30.79 0.37 -1.83
C GLN A 33 30.26 1.41 -2.84
N PRO A 34 29.06 1.92 -2.67
CA PRO A 34 28.58 3.00 -3.53
C PRO A 34 29.47 4.22 -3.29
N LYS A 35 30.14 4.70 -4.34
CA LYS A 35 30.86 5.97 -4.31
C LYS A 35 29.87 7.08 -4.61
N PHE A 36 29.43 7.74 -3.61
CA PHE A 36 28.47 8.81 -3.71
C PHE A 36 29.13 10.15 -4.07
N SER A 37 28.63 10.93 -5.02
CA SER A 37 29.14 12.26 -5.30
C SER A 37 28.47 13.30 -4.40
N SER A 38 29.22 14.10 -3.71
CA SER A 38 28.73 15.17 -2.84
C SER A 38 28.21 16.33 -3.67
N GLY A 39 26.92 16.31 -4.01
CA GLY A 39 26.26 17.55 -4.41
C GLY A 39 25.96 18.38 -3.15
N SER A 40 26.45 19.61 -3.08
CA SER A 40 26.09 20.47 -1.97
C SER A 40 24.71 21.06 -2.23
N PHE A 41 23.73 20.61 -1.47
CA PHE A 41 22.43 21.25 -1.42
C PHE A 41 22.56 22.46 -0.47
N ASN A 42 22.92 23.61 -1.03
CA ASN A 42 23.18 24.82 -0.24
C ASN A 42 21.96 25.72 -0.07
N LYS A 43 20.80 25.36 -0.64
CA LYS A 43 19.57 26.16 -0.51
C LYS A 43 18.37 25.25 -0.32
N PRO A 44 17.31 25.75 0.35
CA PRO A 44 15.98 25.16 0.24
C PRO A 44 15.63 24.99 -1.23
N LEU A 45 14.87 23.96 -1.56
CA LEU A 45 14.39 23.69 -2.90
C LEU A 45 13.82 24.97 -3.52
N ASP A 46 14.56 25.55 -4.48
CA ASP A 46 14.11 26.74 -5.21
C ASP A 46 12.87 26.34 -6.04
N ARG A 47 11.70 26.63 -5.54
CA ARG A 47 10.47 26.56 -6.32
C ARG A 47 10.41 27.75 -7.26
N PRO A 48 10.00 27.57 -8.50
CA PRO A 48 9.42 28.66 -9.26
C PRO A 48 8.20 29.16 -8.48
N GLU A 49 8.13 30.46 -8.19
CA GLU A 49 6.99 31.08 -7.52
C GLU A 49 5.70 30.68 -8.23
N PRO A 50 4.72 30.10 -7.52
CA PRO A 50 3.39 29.89 -8.11
C PRO A 50 2.78 31.25 -8.43
N PRO A 51 2.03 31.39 -9.51
CA PRO A 51 1.36 32.65 -9.83
C PRO A 51 0.51 33.06 -8.61
N LEU A 52 0.66 34.31 -8.18
CA LEU A 52 -0.02 34.93 -7.05
C LEU A 52 -1.52 34.62 -7.07
N ARG A 53 -1.95 33.66 -6.26
CA ARG A 53 -3.37 33.51 -5.93
C ARG A 53 -3.73 34.60 -4.96
N THR A 54 -4.54 35.54 -5.42
CA THR A 54 -5.18 36.55 -4.56
C THR A 54 -5.92 35.84 -3.43
N LYS A 55 -5.59 36.22 -2.20
CA LYS A 55 -6.26 35.78 -0.98
C LYS A 55 -7.74 36.11 -1.06
N SER A 56 -8.60 35.13 -1.19
CA SER A 56 -10.02 35.27 -0.93
C SER A 56 -10.26 35.12 0.57
N SER A 57 -10.37 36.23 1.26
CA SER A 57 -10.89 36.27 2.63
C SER A 57 -12.41 36.04 2.58
N TRP A 58 -12.85 34.95 3.21
CA TRP A 58 -14.26 34.68 3.44
C TRP A 58 -14.78 35.56 4.59
N SER A 59 -15.42 36.67 4.26
CA SER A 59 -16.37 37.33 5.15
C SER A 59 -17.67 37.49 4.39
N SER A 60 -18.73 36.97 4.95
CA SER A 60 -20.10 37.05 4.38
C SER A 60 -20.59 38.49 4.31
N PRO A 61 -21.25 38.91 3.21
CA PRO A 61 -21.81 40.23 3.10
C PRO A 61 -23.28 40.29 3.57
N PRO A 62 -23.76 41.44 4.07
CA PRO A 62 -25.19 41.70 4.17
C PRO A 62 -25.73 42.16 2.82
N VAL A 63 -26.92 41.68 2.53
CA VAL A 63 -27.75 42.00 1.36
C VAL A 63 -28.20 43.47 1.41
N GLN A 64 -27.94 44.25 0.35
CA GLN A 64 -28.80 45.37 -0.03
C GLN A 64 -28.84 45.55 -1.55
N THR A 65 -30.04 45.90 -2.01
CA THR A 65 -30.51 45.94 -3.39
C THR A 65 -30.47 47.34 -4.00
N LYS A 66 -30.19 47.38 -5.35
CA LYS A 66 -30.61 48.33 -6.40
C LYS A 66 -29.83 49.63 -6.63
N PRO A 67 -30.08 50.27 -7.82
CA PRO A 67 -30.08 49.82 -9.22
C PRO A 67 -29.23 50.69 -10.19
N PHE A 68 -28.92 50.13 -11.36
CA PHE A 68 -28.95 50.75 -12.70
C PHE A 68 -28.45 52.18 -12.95
N ASN A 69 -27.39 52.41 -13.71
CA ASN A 69 -27.42 53.06 -15.03
C ASN A 69 -26.04 53.54 -15.52
N GLN A 70 -25.75 53.23 -16.79
CA GLN A 70 -25.18 54.06 -17.85
C GLN A 70 -23.69 54.48 -17.86
N GLN A 71 -23.14 54.16 -19.02
CA GLN A 71 -22.21 54.94 -19.88
C GLN A 71 -20.70 54.67 -19.75
N ARG A 72 -20.25 54.03 -20.81
CA ARG A 72 -18.84 54.06 -21.23
C ARG A 72 -18.42 55.47 -21.65
N PRO A 73 -17.17 55.80 -21.44
CA PRO A 73 -16.40 56.53 -22.46
C PRO A 73 -15.21 55.76 -22.98
N VAL A 74 -15.04 55.93 -24.28
CA VAL A 74 -13.90 55.50 -25.09
C VAL A 74 -12.68 56.30 -24.68
N ALA A 75 -11.55 55.63 -24.42
CA ALA A 75 -10.24 56.26 -24.27
C ALA A 75 -9.32 55.84 -25.43
N GLN A 76 -8.72 56.86 -26.03
CA GLN A 76 -7.77 56.83 -27.13
C GLN A 76 -6.45 56.16 -26.82
N PRO A 77 -5.67 55.71 -27.82
CA PRO A 77 -4.40 54.99 -27.65
C PRO A 77 -3.27 55.95 -27.28
N GLN A 78 -2.50 55.59 -26.26
CA GLN A 78 -1.23 56.25 -25.96
C GLN A 78 -0.08 55.43 -26.49
N SER A 79 0.85 56.17 -27.03
CA SER A 79 2.08 55.95 -27.73
C SER A 79 3.04 54.87 -27.14
N GLU A 80 3.69 54.14 -28.05
CA GLU A 80 4.79 53.19 -27.82
C GLU A 80 6.02 53.86 -27.17
N PRO A 81 6.73 53.16 -26.29
CA PRO A 81 8.09 53.55 -25.89
C PRO A 81 9.15 52.99 -26.86
N PRO A 82 10.32 53.64 -26.98
CA PRO A 82 11.27 53.43 -28.07
C PRO A 82 12.08 52.13 -27.95
N ALA A 83 12.37 51.57 -29.12
CA ALA A 83 13.18 50.39 -29.37
C ALA A 83 14.60 50.50 -28.82
N PHE A 84 15.03 49.49 -28.07
CA PHE A 84 16.43 49.30 -27.73
C PHE A 84 17.16 48.58 -28.88
N SER A 85 18.24 49.20 -29.38
CA SER A 85 19.15 48.64 -30.36
C SER A 85 20.07 47.57 -29.74
N PRO A 86 20.40 46.49 -30.45
CA PRO A 86 21.31 45.47 -29.93
C PRO A 86 22.78 45.93 -30.05
N LYS A 87 23.55 45.67 -28.98
CA LYS A 87 25.01 45.82 -28.98
C LYS A 87 25.67 44.68 -29.79
N PRO A 88 26.79 44.94 -30.47
CA PRO A 88 27.50 43.96 -31.28
C PRO A 88 28.27 42.92 -30.44
N PRO A 89 28.60 41.76 -31.02
CA PRO A 89 29.26 40.66 -30.30
C PRO A 89 30.73 40.94 -30.02
N PHE A 90 31.17 40.50 -28.87
CA PHE A 90 32.57 40.57 -28.45
C PHE A 90 33.40 39.54 -29.25
N ASP A 91 34.49 40.04 -29.82
CA ASP A 91 35.46 39.32 -30.64
C ASP A 91 36.36 38.45 -29.75
N SER A 92 36.51 37.20 -30.09
CA SER A 92 37.37 36.23 -29.44
C SER A 92 38.83 36.42 -29.89
N GLN A 93 39.64 37.04 -29.11
CA GLN A 93 41.10 37.03 -29.33
C GLN A 93 41.73 35.79 -28.71
N LYS A 94 42.25 34.95 -29.57
CA LYS A 94 43.19 33.85 -29.29
C LYS A 94 44.49 34.44 -28.74
N THR A 95 44.85 34.15 -27.50
CA THR A 95 46.21 34.29 -27.00
C THR A 95 46.87 32.93 -26.88
N THR A 96 47.74 32.69 -27.83
CA THR A 96 48.74 31.61 -27.84
C THR A 96 49.81 31.90 -26.81
N PHE A 97 49.98 31.04 -25.81
CA PHE A 97 51.19 31.05 -24.99
C PHE A 97 52.18 30.01 -25.48
N LYS A 98 53.37 30.50 -25.85
CA LYS A 98 54.56 29.77 -26.27
C LYS A 98 55.20 29.06 -25.09
N LYS A 99 55.73 27.86 -25.38
CA LYS A 99 56.71 27.06 -24.62
C LYS A 99 57.95 27.85 -24.22
N GLY A 100 58.46 27.48 -23.03
CA GLY A 100 59.89 27.43 -22.79
C GLY A 100 60.33 28.27 -21.59
N PHE A 101 60.67 27.58 -20.49
CA PHE A 101 61.88 27.89 -19.72
C PHE A 101 62.24 26.68 -18.85
N GLU A 102 63.41 26.12 -19.07
CA GLU A 102 64.09 25.16 -18.22
C GLU A 102 64.84 25.86 -17.07
N PRO A 103 65.16 25.15 -15.99
CA PRO A 103 65.64 25.73 -14.76
C PRO A 103 67.17 25.70 -14.67
N GLN A 104 67.73 26.74 -14.08
CA GLN A 104 69.09 26.68 -13.50
C GLN A 104 69.07 27.25 -12.06
N GLY A 105 69.84 26.54 -11.19
CA GLY A 105 70.38 27.17 -9.98
C GLY A 105 70.09 26.46 -8.65
N SER A 106 70.99 25.56 -8.28
CA SER A 106 71.20 25.00 -6.99
C SER A 106 71.52 26.01 -5.91
N LEU A 107 70.92 25.89 -4.72
CA LEU A 107 71.57 26.32 -3.46
C LEU A 107 71.13 25.35 -2.32
N SER A 108 72.14 24.72 -1.81
CA SER A 108 72.18 23.82 -0.68
C SER A 108 71.83 24.49 0.64
N SER A 109 70.94 23.87 1.45
CA SER A 109 70.97 24.04 2.91
C SER A 109 70.68 22.71 3.59
N GLN A 110 71.70 22.27 4.27
CA GLN A 110 71.73 21.05 5.10
C GLN A 110 70.73 21.15 6.25
N ARG A 111 69.95 20.10 6.47
CA ARG A 111 69.38 19.75 7.77
C ARG A 111 69.75 18.32 8.11
N PRO A 112 70.06 18.02 9.38
CA PRO A 112 70.61 16.72 9.78
C PRO A 112 69.55 15.63 9.73
N GLN A 113 69.93 14.46 9.23
CA GLN A 113 69.20 13.20 9.33
C GLN A 113 69.25 12.72 10.79
N GLN A 114 68.09 12.56 11.42
CA GLN A 114 67.93 11.69 12.58
C GLN A 114 67.50 10.31 12.09
N ASP A 115 68.39 9.34 12.30
CA ASP A 115 68.12 7.92 12.09
C ASP A 115 67.07 7.44 13.10
N PHE A 116 65.87 7.14 12.63
CA PHE A 116 64.94 6.29 13.36
C PHE A 116 65.15 4.84 12.95
N GLN A 117 65.83 4.09 13.82
CA GLN A 117 65.94 2.65 13.74
C GLN A 117 64.56 2.01 13.87
N LYS A 118 64.12 1.27 12.85
CA LYS A 118 62.99 0.37 12.92
C LYS A 118 63.26 -0.73 13.95
N PRO A 119 62.31 -1.02 14.87
CA PRO A 119 62.42 -2.24 15.70
C PRO A 119 62.28 -3.48 14.82
N ALA A 120 63.18 -4.43 15.00
CA ALA A 120 63.14 -5.73 14.34
C ALA A 120 61.93 -6.54 14.82
N VAL A 121 61.16 -7.04 13.84
CA VAL A 121 60.08 -7.99 14.05
C VAL A 121 60.70 -9.38 14.26
N PRO A 122 60.40 -10.10 15.36
CA PRO A 122 60.89 -11.48 15.52
C PRO A 122 60.21 -12.41 14.51
N PRO A 123 60.91 -13.50 14.07
CA PRO A 123 60.35 -14.42 13.09
C PRO A 123 59.19 -15.23 13.68
N PHE A 124 58.11 -15.30 12.93
CA PHE A 124 56.95 -16.13 13.24
C PHE A 124 57.36 -17.60 13.22
N SER A 125 57.18 -18.31 14.33
CA SER A 125 57.17 -19.76 14.39
C SER A 125 55.91 -20.31 13.72
N PRO A 126 55.99 -21.38 12.92
CA PRO A 126 54.78 -21.94 12.31
C PRO A 126 53.87 -22.55 13.39
N ALA A 127 52.58 -22.23 13.28
CA ALA A 127 51.55 -22.78 14.14
C ALA A 127 51.44 -24.30 13.94
N PRO A 128 51.12 -25.10 14.99
CA PRO A 128 50.95 -26.53 14.86
C PRO A 128 49.75 -26.87 13.98
N GLU A 129 49.97 -27.85 13.11
CA GLU A 129 48.99 -28.42 12.18
C GLU A 129 47.81 -29.01 12.96
N VAL A 130 46.66 -28.38 12.89
CA VAL A 130 45.41 -28.92 13.45
C VAL A 130 44.92 -30.00 12.50
N LYS A 131 45.03 -31.27 12.92
CA LYS A 131 44.42 -32.41 12.25
C LYS A 131 42.92 -32.15 12.12
N LYS A 132 42.41 -32.17 10.87
CA LYS A 132 40.99 -32.18 10.57
C LYS A 132 40.37 -33.43 11.19
N PRO A 133 39.27 -33.32 11.93
CA PRO A 133 38.50 -34.49 12.33
C PRO A 133 37.89 -35.15 11.10
N ASP A 134 38.07 -36.47 10.97
CA ASP A 134 37.37 -37.31 10.01
C ASP A 134 35.87 -37.24 10.28
N PHE A 135 35.14 -36.62 9.37
CA PHE A 135 33.71 -36.73 9.34
C PHE A 135 33.31 -38.06 8.71
N GLU A 136 33.11 -39.05 9.56
CA GLU A 136 32.36 -40.25 9.22
C GLU A 136 31.01 -39.82 8.61
N LYS A 137 30.72 -40.26 7.38
CA LYS A 137 29.43 -40.06 6.71
C LYS A 137 28.33 -40.75 7.52
N LYS A 138 27.70 -40.02 8.43
CA LYS A 138 26.40 -40.42 8.94
C LYS A 138 25.36 -40.08 7.89
N GLU A 139 24.63 -41.09 7.44
CA GLU A 139 23.44 -40.96 6.62
C GLU A 139 22.45 -39.97 7.27
N PRO A 140 21.77 -39.10 6.49
CA PRO A 140 20.78 -38.17 7.05
C PRO A 140 19.60 -38.96 7.62
N LEU A 141 19.25 -38.69 8.88
CA LEU A 141 18.00 -39.17 9.46
C LEU A 141 16.84 -38.70 8.59
N SER A 142 16.16 -39.67 8.00
CA SER A 142 14.91 -39.44 7.29
C SER A 142 13.84 -38.90 8.26
N THR A 143 13.26 -37.75 7.92
CA THR A 143 12.10 -37.21 8.61
C THR A 143 10.84 -38.05 8.31
N PRO A 144 9.81 -38.07 9.17
CA PRO A 144 8.63 -38.93 9.04
C PRO A 144 7.78 -38.70 7.78
N TRP A 145 8.17 -37.76 6.91
CA TRP A 145 7.42 -37.38 5.69
C TRP A 145 7.93 -38.00 4.39
N ASP A 146 9.03 -38.74 4.42
CA ASP A 146 9.63 -39.36 3.20
C ASP A 146 9.07 -40.75 2.85
N LYS A 147 8.00 -41.17 3.48
CA LYS A 147 7.28 -42.39 3.07
C LYS A 147 6.02 -42.04 2.29
N GLN A 148 6.17 -41.49 1.11
CA GLN A 148 5.18 -41.64 0.07
C GLN A 148 5.67 -42.74 -0.88
N GLU A 149 4.96 -43.87 -0.86
CA GLU A 149 5.10 -44.91 -1.88
C GLU A 149 4.84 -44.29 -3.26
N PRO A 150 5.53 -44.75 -4.32
CA PRO A 150 5.27 -44.23 -5.66
C PRO A 150 3.84 -44.58 -6.04
N VAL A 151 3.03 -43.56 -6.23
CA VAL A 151 1.71 -43.67 -6.83
C VAL A 151 1.93 -44.19 -8.24
N LEU A 152 1.59 -45.45 -8.47
CA LEU A 152 1.46 -46.04 -9.79
C LEU A 152 0.55 -45.13 -10.62
N GLU A 153 1.07 -44.61 -11.72
CA GLU A 153 0.29 -43.92 -12.74
C GLU A 153 -0.90 -44.78 -13.12
N ALA A 154 -2.08 -44.44 -12.62
CA ALA A 154 -3.30 -45.01 -13.08
C ALA A 154 -3.54 -44.51 -14.51
N LYS A 155 -3.44 -45.41 -15.49
CA LYS A 155 -3.89 -45.16 -16.85
C LYS A 155 -5.32 -44.59 -16.81
N PRO A 156 -5.63 -43.61 -17.66
CA PRO A 156 -7.00 -43.11 -17.79
C PRO A 156 -7.94 -44.28 -18.12
N PRO A 157 -9.14 -44.36 -17.56
CA PRO A 157 -10.09 -45.37 -17.93
C PRO A 157 -10.45 -45.23 -19.42
N GLU A 158 -10.23 -46.31 -20.14
CA GLU A 158 -10.62 -46.48 -21.52
C GLU A 158 -12.15 -46.45 -21.57
N ILE A 159 -12.71 -45.38 -22.12
CA ILE A 159 -14.16 -45.27 -22.37
C ILE A 159 -14.48 -46.27 -23.47
N LYS A 160 -14.95 -47.44 -23.07
CA LYS A 160 -15.61 -48.35 -24.00
C LYS A 160 -16.89 -47.67 -24.49
N GLN A 161 -16.87 -47.23 -25.73
CA GLN A 161 -18.07 -46.84 -26.45
C GLN A 161 -18.92 -48.13 -26.64
N GLU A 162 -20.01 -48.23 -25.91
CA GLU A 162 -21.07 -49.16 -26.27
C GLU A 162 -21.70 -48.69 -27.57
N PRO A 163 -21.98 -49.65 -28.51
CA PRO A 163 -22.64 -49.28 -29.75
C PRO A 163 -24.08 -48.80 -29.46
N PRO A 164 -24.62 -47.90 -30.27
CA PRO A 164 -25.94 -47.35 -30.04
C PRO A 164 -27.00 -48.46 -30.09
N GLN A 165 -27.75 -48.62 -29.01
CA GLN A 165 -28.92 -49.46 -28.99
C GLN A 165 -29.99 -48.79 -29.84
N ASP A 166 -30.40 -49.51 -30.87
CA ASP A 166 -31.58 -49.22 -31.72
C ASP A 166 -32.84 -49.17 -30.86
N ILE A 167 -33.41 -47.96 -30.75
CA ILE A 167 -34.76 -47.80 -30.20
C ILE A 167 -35.73 -48.22 -31.24
N PRO A 168 -36.59 -49.28 -31.01
CA PRO A 168 -37.58 -49.66 -31.96
C PRO A 168 -38.63 -48.55 -32.09
N LEU A 169 -38.77 -48.05 -33.31
CA LEU A 169 -39.89 -47.22 -33.72
C LEU A 169 -41.17 -48.03 -33.62
N SER A 170 -42.05 -47.70 -32.68
CA SER A 170 -43.44 -48.21 -32.66
C SER A 170 -44.18 -47.70 -33.89
N PRO A 171 -44.88 -48.58 -34.59
CA PRO A 171 -45.59 -48.19 -35.79
C PRO A 171 -46.80 -47.31 -35.43
N SER A 172 -46.96 -46.23 -36.17
CA SER A 172 -48.14 -45.38 -36.16
C SER A 172 -49.32 -46.24 -36.64
N LYS A 173 -50.33 -46.44 -35.80
CA LYS A 173 -51.62 -46.98 -36.22
C LYS A 173 -52.40 -45.86 -36.90
N GLU A 174 -52.44 -45.90 -38.19
CA GLU A 174 -53.51 -45.30 -38.97
C GLU A 174 -54.87 -45.94 -38.54
N ALA A 175 -55.68 -45.10 -37.87
CA ALA A 175 -57.06 -45.47 -37.58
C ALA A 175 -57.90 -45.08 -38.77
N THR A 176 -58.31 -46.15 -39.49
CA THR A 176 -59.27 -46.13 -40.57
C THR A 176 -60.59 -45.52 -40.06
N MET A 177 -61.08 -44.51 -40.76
CA MET A 177 -62.46 -44.03 -40.64
C MET A 177 -63.42 -45.18 -41.03
N ALA A 178 -64.21 -45.64 -40.07
CA ALA A 178 -65.45 -46.39 -40.36
C ALA A 178 -66.62 -45.60 -39.77
N GLY A 179 -67.54 -45.22 -40.62
CA GLY A 179 -68.69 -44.41 -40.33
C GLY A 179 -69.62 -45.01 -39.25
N LEU A 180 -70.12 -44.15 -38.43
CA LEU A 180 -71.29 -44.41 -37.61
C LEU A 180 -72.28 -43.28 -37.81
N THR A 181 -73.41 -43.74 -38.27
CA THR A 181 -74.67 -43.05 -38.60
C THR A 181 -75.15 -42.17 -37.44
N THR A 182 -75.59 -40.97 -37.81
CA THR A 182 -76.33 -40.03 -36.98
C THR A 182 -77.59 -40.67 -36.41
N GLU A 183 -77.69 -40.72 -35.08
CA GLU A 183 -79.01 -40.67 -34.40
C GLU A 183 -79.10 -39.35 -33.66
N GLU A 184 -79.96 -38.49 -34.13
CA GLU A 184 -80.48 -37.33 -33.46
C GLU A 184 -81.23 -37.75 -32.20
N SER A 185 -80.65 -37.47 -31.02
CA SER A 185 -81.41 -37.44 -29.79
C SER A 185 -81.31 -36.03 -29.21
N SER A 186 -82.43 -35.32 -29.35
CA SER A 186 -82.68 -34.03 -28.75
C SER A 186 -82.66 -34.13 -27.24
N GLY A 187 -81.61 -33.63 -26.62
CA GLY A 187 -81.42 -33.45 -25.16
C GLY A 187 -80.95 -32.09 -24.81
N ARG A 188 -81.70 -31.04 -25.03
CA ARG A 188 -81.51 -29.68 -24.53
C ARG A 188 -81.72 -29.67 -23.01
N GLY A 189 -80.68 -29.92 -22.21
CA GLY A 189 -80.80 -29.80 -20.73
C GLY A 189 -79.54 -30.04 -19.92
N GLY A 190 -78.46 -30.61 -20.48
CA GLY A 190 -77.26 -31.03 -19.70
C GLY A 190 -76.18 -29.98 -19.54
N LEU A 191 -76.01 -29.10 -20.49
CA LEU A 191 -74.86 -28.22 -20.55
C LEU A 191 -74.87 -27.11 -19.45
N LYS A 192 -76.05 -26.63 -19.03
CA LYS A 192 -76.20 -25.64 -17.99
C LYS A 192 -75.81 -26.10 -16.58
N LYS A 193 -75.80 -27.44 -16.34
CA LYS A 193 -75.39 -28.00 -15.05
C LYS A 193 -73.86 -28.25 -14.94
N ILE A 194 -73.14 -28.31 -16.08
CA ILE A 194 -71.69 -28.58 -16.11
C ILE A 194 -70.88 -27.24 -16.02
N ILE A 195 -71.46 -26.13 -16.50
CA ILE A 195 -70.78 -24.81 -16.45
C ILE A 195 -70.34 -24.40 -15.05
N PRO A 196 -71.11 -24.51 -13.96
CA PRO A 196 -70.67 -24.16 -12.62
C PRO A 196 -69.52 -25.08 -12.12
N PHE A 197 -69.50 -26.35 -12.47
CA PHE A 197 -68.41 -27.27 -12.11
C PHE A 197 -67.12 -26.94 -12.86
N LEU A 198 -67.22 -26.52 -14.12
CA LEU A 198 -66.08 -26.12 -14.94
C LEU A 198 -65.48 -24.79 -14.41
N LEU A 199 -66.34 -23.83 -13.99
CA LEU A 199 -65.91 -22.58 -13.39
C LEU A 199 -65.23 -22.82 -12.01
N ILE A 200 -65.76 -23.71 -11.20
CA ILE A 200 -65.13 -24.08 -9.92
C ILE A 200 -63.78 -24.76 -10.16
N PHE A 201 -63.67 -25.65 -11.17
CA PHE A 201 -62.42 -26.31 -11.53
C PHE A 201 -61.36 -25.31 -12.05
N VAL A 202 -61.74 -24.35 -12.89
CA VAL A 202 -60.87 -23.26 -13.34
C VAL A 202 -60.47 -22.37 -12.17
N LEU A 203 -61.39 -22.07 -11.25
CA LEU A 203 -61.05 -21.29 -10.05
C LEU A 203 -60.06 -22.04 -9.16
N LEU A 204 -60.23 -23.35 -8.96
CA LEU A 204 -59.27 -24.16 -8.18
C LEU A 204 -57.90 -24.22 -8.85
N ILE A 205 -57.82 -24.29 -10.17
CA ILE A 205 -56.57 -24.20 -10.91
C ILE A 205 -55.94 -22.82 -10.71
N LEU A 206 -56.69 -21.72 -10.79
CA LEU A 206 -56.19 -20.37 -10.58
C LEU A 206 -55.72 -20.17 -9.14
N VAL A 207 -56.47 -20.68 -8.17
CA VAL A 207 -56.06 -20.67 -6.76
C VAL A 207 -54.81 -21.51 -6.55
N GLY A 208 -54.74 -22.72 -7.16
CA GLY A 208 -53.58 -23.58 -7.13
C GLY A 208 -52.33 -22.89 -7.73
N LEU A 209 -52.50 -22.23 -8.88
CA LEU A 209 -51.44 -21.42 -9.51
C LEU A 209 -51.05 -20.21 -8.66
N ALA A 210 -52.01 -19.55 -8.02
CA ALA A 210 -51.72 -18.46 -7.10
C ALA A 210 -50.97 -18.93 -5.85
N VAL A 211 -51.40 -20.05 -5.26
CA VAL A 211 -50.69 -20.70 -4.16
C VAL A 211 -49.29 -21.12 -4.57
N PHE A 212 -49.16 -21.78 -5.74
CA PHE A 212 -47.86 -22.19 -6.27
C PHE A 212 -46.93 -21.00 -6.53
N LYS A 213 -47.44 -19.91 -7.11
CA LYS A 213 -46.64 -18.74 -7.48
C LYS A 213 -46.36 -17.78 -6.34
N PHE A 214 -47.28 -17.61 -5.37
CA PHE A 214 -47.18 -16.60 -4.32
C PHE A 214 -47.01 -17.15 -2.91
N VAL A 215 -47.44 -18.40 -2.64
CA VAL A 215 -47.42 -18.99 -1.30
C VAL A 215 -46.26 -19.98 -1.15
N LEU A 216 -46.07 -20.89 -2.07
CA LEU A 216 -44.97 -21.88 -1.99
C LEU A 216 -43.57 -21.23 -1.91
N PRO A 217 -43.23 -20.19 -2.69
CA PRO A 217 -41.92 -19.57 -2.58
C PRO A 217 -41.63 -18.98 -1.18
N ARG A 218 -42.68 -18.60 -0.44
CA ARG A 218 -42.54 -18.11 0.95
C ARG A 218 -42.21 -19.20 1.97
N PHE A 219 -42.41 -20.45 1.65
CA PHE A 219 -42.09 -21.62 2.49
C PHE A 219 -40.82 -22.35 2.07
N GLN A 220 -40.21 -21.95 0.93
CA GLN A 220 -38.88 -22.44 0.61
C GLN A 220 -37.91 -21.77 1.58
N LYS A 221 -37.18 -22.59 2.38
CA LYS A 221 -36.05 -22.07 3.14
C LYS A 221 -35.11 -21.39 2.17
N PRO A 222 -34.67 -20.16 2.44
CA PRO A 222 -33.63 -19.55 1.61
C PRO A 222 -32.43 -20.48 1.53
N GLU A 223 -31.85 -20.58 0.34
CA GLU A 223 -30.64 -21.38 0.14
C GLU A 223 -29.53 -20.86 1.03
N GLU A 224 -28.85 -21.75 1.75
CA GLU A 224 -27.74 -21.38 2.62
C GLU A 224 -26.52 -21.07 1.76
N VAL A 225 -26.00 -19.85 1.90
CA VAL A 225 -24.83 -19.34 1.17
C VAL A 225 -23.65 -19.31 2.11
N THR A 226 -22.51 -19.86 1.70
CA THR A 226 -21.25 -19.72 2.45
C THR A 226 -20.31 -18.83 1.66
N LEU A 227 -19.93 -17.69 2.25
CA LEU A 227 -18.96 -16.76 1.70
C LEU A 227 -17.56 -17.11 2.21
N THR A 228 -16.61 -17.29 1.31
CA THR A 228 -15.20 -17.44 1.68
C THR A 228 -14.53 -16.06 1.71
N TYR A 229 -13.96 -15.68 2.85
CA TYR A 229 -13.29 -14.39 3.05
C TYR A 229 -11.82 -14.58 3.42
N TRP A 230 -10.90 -14.12 2.54
CA TRP A 230 -9.46 -14.09 2.78
C TRP A 230 -9.02 -12.76 3.36
N GLY A 231 -8.74 -12.75 4.68
CA GLY A 231 -8.12 -11.64 5.39
C GLY A 231 -6.61 -11.84 5.56
N LEU A 232 -5.91 -10.83 6.10
CA LEU A 232 -4.44 -10.86 6.28
C LEU A 232 -4.02 -10.68 7.74
N TRP A 233 -4.44 -9.58 8.36
CA TRP A 233 -3.84 -9.10 9.60
C TRP A 233 -4.63 -9.49 10.84
N GLU A 234 -5.96 -9.48 10.73
CA GLU A 234 -6.83 -9.80 11.84
C GLU A 234 -6.91 -11.32 12.04
N PRO A 235 -6.56 -11.83 13.24
CA PRO A 235 -6.80 -13.22 13.56
C PRO A 235 -8.31 -13.49 13.67
N GLU A 236 -8.70 -14.74 13.48
CA GLU A 236 -10.09 -15.18 13.59
C GLU A 236 -10.74 -14.74 14.93
N THR A 237 -9.98 -14.75 16.01
CA THR A 237 -10.44 -14.33 17.34
C THR A 237 -10.91 -12.87 17.40
N VAL A 238 -10.31 -11.99 16.58
CA VAL A 238 -10.74 -10.59 16.46
C VAL A 238 -11.99 -10.49 15.59
N MET A 239 -12.05 -11.25 14.51
CA MET A 239 -13.17 -11.21 13.57
C MET A 239 -14.42 -11.91 14.12
N LYS A 240 -14.26 -12.95 14.94
CA LYS A 240 -15.35 -13.83 15.37
C LYS A 240 -16.59 -13.10 15.90
N GLY A 241 -16.40 -12.08 16.73
CA GLY A 241 -17.55 -11.37 17.33
C GLY A 241 -18.43 -10.66 16.29
N VAL A 242 -17.83 -10.10 15.24
CA VAL A 242 -18.56 -9.42 14.16
C VAL A 242 -19.11 -10.41 13.13
N LEU A 243 -18.43 -11.55 12.93
CA LEU A 243 -18.94 -12.64 12.09
C LEU A 243 -20.18 -13.30 12.71
N ASP A 244 -20.14 -13.63 14.01
CA ASP A 244 -21.27 -14.19 14.75
C ASP A 244 -22.48 -13.22 14.74
N GLU A 245 -22.24 -11.91 14.81
CA GLU A 245 -23.30 -10.89 14.75
C GLU A 245 -23.96 -10.87 13.38
N TRP A 246 -23.16 -10.84 12.31
CA TRP A 246 -23.68 -10.90 10.94
C TRP A 246 -24.51 -12.17 10.69
N GLU A 247 -23.99 -13.35 11.08
CA GLU A 247 -24.67 -14.62 10.89
C GLU A 247 -25.97 -14.74 11.70
N LYS A 248 -26.03 -14.10 12.85
CA LYS A 248 -27.26 -14.03 13.64
C LYS A 248 -28.35 -13.20 12.95
N GLU A 249 -27.96 -12.10 12.32
CA GLU A 249 -28.87 -11.23 11.58
C GLU A 249 -29.22 -11.80 10.20
N ASN A 250 -28.31 -12.59 9.62
CA ASN A 250 -28.41 -13.19 8.29
C ASN A 250 -28.22 -14.71 8.37
N PRO A 251 -29.18 -15.47 8.94
CA PRO A 251 -28.98 -16.89 9.28
C PRO A 251 -28.75 -17.80 8.06
N ASN A 252 -29.04 -17.31 6.85
CA ASN A 252 -28.80 -18.03 5.60
C ASN A 252 -27.43 -17.74 4.98
N VAL A 253 -26.63 -16.82 5.55
CA VAL A 253 -25.32 -16.45 5.03
C VAL A 253 -24.26 -16.78 6.08
N LYS A 254 -23.38 -17.72 5.79
CA LYS A 254 -22.25 -18.12 6.61
C LYS A 254 -20.96 -17.49 6.09
N ILE A 255 -20.05 -17.14 6.98
CA ILE A 255 -18.76 -16.57 6.63
C ILE A 255 -17.64 -17.53 7.01
N ASN A 256 -16.98 -18.08 6.01
CA ASN A 256 -15.74 -18.85 6.18
C ASN A 256 -14.54 -17.88 6.10
N TYR A 257 -14.15 -17.31 7.25
CA TYR A 257 -13.00 -16.42 7.33
C TYR A 257 -11.69 -17.21 7.40
N VAL A 258 -10.75 -16.89 6.50
CA VAL A 258 -9.44 -17.53 6.43
C VAL A 258 -8.34 -16.48 6.46
N GLN A 259 -7.62 -16.40 7.56
CA GLN A 259 -6.43 -15.55 7.66
C GLN A 259 -5.33 -16.11 6.76
N GLN A 260 -4.85 -15.30 5.81
CA GLN A 260 -3.79 -15.65 4.87
C GLN A 260 -2.42 -15.13 5.34
N SER A 261 -1.36 -15.86 4.97
CA SER A 261 0.00 -15.33 5.10
C SER A 261 0.23 -14.20 4.09
N PRO A 262 0.82 -13.05 4.47
CA PRO A 262 1.14 -11.98 3.52
C PRO A 262 2.21 -12.37 2.50
N LYS A 263 3.08 -13.35 2.84
CA LYS A 263 4.11 -13.81 1.91
C LYS A 263 3.49 -14.44 0.66
N GLU A 264 3.84 -13.93 -0.51
CA GLU A 264 3.34 -14.40 -1.82
C GLU A 264 1.80 -14.40 -1.92
N TYR A 265 1.15 -13.54 -1.11
CA TYR A 265 -0.32 -13.50 -1.06
C TYR A 265 -0.96 -13.10 -2.37
N ARG A 266 -0.43 -12.07 -3.04
CA ARG A 266 -0.98 -11.60 -4.31
C ARG A 266 -0.98 -12.70 -5.38
N GLU A 267 0.12 -13.44 -5.51
CA GLU A 267 0.25 -14.52 -6.49
C GLU A 267 -0.72 -15.67 -6.19
N ARG A 268 -0.84 -16.05 -4.90
CA ARG A 268 -1.83 -17.06 -4.49
C ARG A 268 -3.24 -16.62 -4.79
N LEU A 269 -3.58 -15.37 -4.46
CA LEU A 269 -4.89 -14.79 -4.73
C LEU A 269 -5.21 -14.81 -6.24
N GLN A 270 -4.33 -14.24 -7.07
CA GLN A 270 -4.55 -14.20 -8.52
C GLN A 270 -4.62 -15.59 -9.14
N SER A 271 -3.77 -16.52 -8.68
CA SER A 271 -3.79 -17.90 -9.13
C SER A 271 -5.10 -18.61 -8.76
N ALA A 272 -5.60 -18.39 -7.55
CA ALA A 272 -6.86 -18.97 -7.09
C ALA A 272 -8.06 -18.38 -7.87
N LEU A 273 -8.10 -17.05 -8.03
CA LEU A 273 -9.12 -16.36 -8.82
C LEU A 273 -9.13 -16.85 -10.28
N ALA A 274 -7.95 -16.97 -10.90
CA ALA A 274 -7.83 -17.45 -12.29
C ALA A 274 -8.40 -18.86 -12.50
N ARG A 275 -8.28 -19.73 -11.48
CA ARG A 275 -8.81 -21.11 -11.51
C ARG A 275 -10.27 -21.24 -11.04
N ASN A 276 -10.98 -20.16 -10.75
CA ASN A 276 -12.30 -20.17 -10.10
C ASN A 276 -12.30 -20.91 -8.74
N GLN A 277 -11.20 -20.84 -8.01
CA GLN A 277 -11.00 -21.43 -6.68
C GLN A 277 -10.65 -20.34 -5.66
N GLY A 278 -10.82 -19.09 -6.04
CA GLY A 278 -10.57 -17.94 -5.17
C GLY A 278 -11.72 -17.69 -4.20
N PRO A 279 -11.49 -16.82 -3.21
CA PRO A 279 -12.52 -16.41 -2.27
C PRO A 279 -13.57 -15.53 -2.92
N ASP A 280 -14.73 -15.39 -2.25
CA ASP A 280 -15.75 -14.40 -2.59
C ASP A 280 -15.30 -12.99 -2.21
N ILE A 281 -14.69 -12.87 -1.03
CA ILE A 281 -14.19 -11.62 -0.46
C ILE A 281 -12.69 -11.77 -0.19
N PHE A 282 -11.91 -10.74 -0.54
CA PHE A 282 -10.48 -10.75 -0.30
C PHE A 282 -9.94 -9.36 0.01
N ARG A 283 -8.90 -9.34 0.84
CA ARG A 283 -8.14 -8.13 1.14
C ARG A 283 -7.08 -7.89 0.06
N TYR A 284 -6.91 -6.62 -0.34
CA TYR A 284 -5.84 -6.21 -1.25
C TYR A 284 -5.34 -4.81 -0.90
N HIS A 285 -4.10 -4.49 -1.29
CA HIS A 285 -3.54 -3.16 -1.05
C HIS A 285 -4.14 -2.13 -2.00
N ILE A 286 -4.34 -0.89 -1.54
CA ILE A 286 -4.95 0.21 -2.30
C ILE A 286 -4.28 0.42 -3.67
N SER A 287 -2.98 0.23 -3.78
CA SER A 287 -2.21 0.36 -5.02
C SER A 287 -2.38 -0.82 -5.99
N TRP A 288 -3.07 -1.91 -5.59
CA TRP A 288 -3.21 -3.12 -6.43
C TRP A 288 -4.37 -3.06 -7.42
N VAL A 289 -5.21 -2.03 -7.37
CA VAL A 289 -6.37 -1.90 -8.28
C VAL A 289 -6.00 -2.14 -9.75
N PRO A 290 -4.90 -1.59 -10.30
CA PRO A 290 -4.53 -1.86 -11.70
C PRO A 290 -4.22 -3.33 -11.98
N MET A 291 -3.65 -4.06 -11.02
CA MET A 291 -3.34 -5.48 -11.15
C MET A 291 -4.58 -6.35 -11.06
N LEU A 292 -5.61 -5.91 -10.32
CA LEU A 292 -6.82 -6.68 -10.00
C LEU A 292 -8.07 -6.18 -10.75
N LYS A 293 -7.95 -5.20 -11.64
CA LYS A 293 -9.10 -4.56 -12.33
C LYS A 293 -10.04 -5.53 -13.05
N ASN A 294 -9.55 -6.70 -13.43
CA ASN A 294 -10.36 -7.74 -14.08
C ASN A 294 -10.96 -8.72 -13.08
N GLU A 295 -10.50 -8.75 -11.85
CA GLU A 295 -10.84 -9.71 -10.80
C GLU A 295 -11.81 -9.15 -9.75
N VAL A 296 -11.78 -7.83 -9.52
CA VAL A 296 -12.65 -7.16 -8.54
C VAL A 296 -13.98 -6.77 -9.16
N ALA A 297 -15.07 -7.03 -8.43
CA ALA A 297 -16.40 -6.56 -8.78
C ALA A 297 -16.60 -5.09 -8.37
N PRO A 298 -17.37 -4.30 -9.12
CA PRO A 298 -17.78 -2.97 -8.67
C PRO A 298 -18.79 -3.08 -7.53
N ILE A 299 -18.81 -2.07 -6.65
CA ILE A 299 -19.84 -1.94 -5.61
C ILE A 299 -21.18 -1.66 -6.29
N PRO A 300 -22.22 -2.46 -6.05
CA PRO A 300 -23.56 -2.20 -6.57
C PRO A 300 -24.15 -0.90 -5.97
N SER A 301 -24.86 -0.14 -6.78
CA SER A 301 -25.46 1.15 -6.35
C SER A 301 -26.56 1.02 -5.30
N ASP A 302 -27.18 -0.14 -5.18
CA ASP A 302 -28.15 -0.49 -4.12
C ASP A 302 -27.47 -0.84 -2.78
N VAL A 303 -26.19 -1.23 -2.82
CA VAL A 303 -25.37 -1.40 -1.61
C VAL A 303 -24.82 -0.05 -1.15
N MET A 304 -24.16 0.70 -2.03
CA MET A 304 -23.61 2.03 -1.72
C MET A 304 -23.53 2.88 -3.00
N THR A 305 -24.12 4.05 -3.00
CA THR A 305 -24.02 4.96 -4.14
C THR A 305 -22.63 5.60 -4.21
N ALA A 306 -22.23 6.09 -5.40
CA ALA A 306 -20.98 6.82 -5.54
C ALA A 306 -20.94 8.06 -4.64
N ALA A 307 -22.05 8.77 -4.49
CA ALA A 307 -22.15 9.94 -3.63
C ALA A 307 -21.97 9.59 -2.14
N ASP A 308 -22.56 8.47 -1.68
CA ASP A 308 -22.37 7.99 -0.30
C ASP A 308 -20.90 7.60 -0.06
N PHE A 309 -20.26 6.93 -1.02
CA PHE A 309 -18.85 6.58 -0.95
C PHE A 309 -17.97 7.84 -0.84
N GLU A 310 -18.21 8.81 -1.73
CA GLU A 310 -17.45 10.06 -1.79
C GLU A 310 -17.61 10.94 -0.54
N SER A 311 -18.78 10.93 0.09
CA SER A 311 -19.03 11.66 1.33
C SER A 311 -18.51 10.94 2.58
N THR A 312 -18.29 9.63 2.51
CA THR A 312 -17.88 8.80 3.65
C THR A 312 -16.36 8.73 3.81
N TYR A 313 -15.64 8.48 2.71
CA TYR A 313 -14.23 8.13 2.75
C TYR A 313 -13.31 9.29 2.38
N TYR A 314 -12.06 9.26 2.88
CA TYR A 314 -11.04 10.25 2.58
C TYR A 314 -10.73 10.33 1.07
N PRO A 315 -10.25 11.50 0.58
CA PRO A 315 -9.96 11.70 -0.85
C PRO A 315 -9.05 10.64 -1.45
N VAL A 316 -7.98 10.26 -0.75
CA VAL A 316 -7.03 9.24 -1.20
C VAL A 316 -7.71 7.88 -1.46
N ILE A 317 -8.73 7.51 -0.69
CA ILE A 317 -9.50 6.28 -0.88
C ILE A 317 -10.33 6.38 -2.16
N ARG A 318 -11.03 7.49 -2.33
CA ARG A 318 -11.91 7.75 -3.50
C ARG A 318 -11.13 7.80 -4.81
N GLU A 319 -9.97 8.44 -4.80
CA GLU A 319 -9.12 8.59 -5.99
C GLU A 319 -8.56 7.25 -6.46
N ASN A 320 -8.19 6.36 -5.54
CA ASN A 320 -7.48 5.13 -5.86
C ASN A 320 -8.36 3.89 -6.00
N LEU A 321 -9.58 3.87 -5.41
CA LEU A 321 -10.53 2.76 -5.58
C LEU A 321 -11.50 2.94 -6.74
N ARG A 322 -11.38 4.03 -7.49
CA ARG A 322 -12.25 4.30 -8.63
C ARG A 322 -11.81 3.50 -9.85
N LEU A 323 -12.72 2.71 -10.39
CA LEU A 323 -12.55 1.99 -11.65
C LEU A 323 -13.69 2.37 -12.61
N GLY A 324 -13.39 3.22 -13.59
CA GLY A 324 -14.41 3.85 -14.43
C GLY A 324 -15.33 4.77 -13.63
N THR A 325 -16.62 4.44 -13.58
CA THR A 325 -17.65 5.21 -12.83
C THR A 325 -17.97 4.60 -11.47
N SER A 326 -17.38 3.47 -11.11
CA SER A 326 -17.70 2.69 -9.91
C SER A 326 -16.50 2.61 -8.96
N TYR A 327 -16.75 2.22 -7.73
CA TYR A 327 -15.74 1.89 -6.73
C TYR A 327 -15.63 0.38 -6.57
N VAL A 328 -14.45 -0.13 -6.21
CA VAL A 328 -14.15 -1.58 -6.24
C VAL A 328 -13.69 -2.15 -4.90
N GLY A 329 -13.78 -1.40 -3.82
CA GLY A 329 -13.39 -1.88 -2.48
C GLY A 329 -13.94 -1.01 -1.37
N LEU A 330 -14.02 -1.57 -0.17
CA LEU A 330 -14.38 -0.91 1.08
C LEU A 330 -13.22 -1.06 2.08
N PRO A 331 -12.58 0.03 2.54
CA PRO A 331 -11.52 -0.07 3.52
C PRO A 331 -12.08 -0.27 4.94
N LEU A 332 -11.39 -1.07 5.74
CA LEU A 332 -11.65 -1.20 7.17
C LEU A 332 -10.72 -0.33 8.03
N GLY A 333 -9.62 0.15 7.43
CA GLY A 333 -8.67 1.04 8.07
C GLY A 333 -7.99 1.98 7.07
N ILE A 334 -7.31 2.99 7.59
CA ILE A 334 -6.42 3.88 6.85
C ILE A 334 -5.18 4.15 7.68
N ASP A 335 -4.03 4.27 7.03
CA ASP A 335 -2.82 4.75 7.70
C ASP A 335 -2.04 5.74 6.85
N THR A 336 -1.31 6.62 7.50
CA THR A 336 -0.47 7.63 6.86
C THR A 336 0.93 7.61 7.46
N LEU A 337 1.93 7.97 6.67
CA LEU A 337 3.30 8.12 7.15
C LEU A 337 3.39 9.30 8.13
N ALA A 338 4.10 9.13 9.26
CA ALA A 338 4.30 10.19 10.26
C ALA A 338 5.76 10.23 10.72
N LEU A 339 6.15 11.32 11.39
CA LEU A 339 7.47 11.48 11.99
C LEU A 339 7.42 11.11 13.48
N PHE A 340 8.24 10.14 13.86
CA PHE A 340 8.48 9.74 15.24
C PHE A 340 9.75 10.41 15.75
N TYR A 341 9.75 10.85 17.01
CA TYR A 341 10.95 11.36 17.63
C TYR A 341 11.15 10.82 19.05
N ASN A 342 12.40 10.58 19.41
CA ASN A 342 12.78 10.12 20.74
C ASN A 342 12.73 11.29 21.72
N GLU A 343 11.84 11.20 22.73
CA GLU A 343 11.64 12.29 23.70
C GLU A 343 12.89 12.55 24.54
N ASP A 344 13.59 11.52 24.98
CA ASP A 344 14.77 11.68 25.85
C ASP A 344 15.90 12.39 25.10
N ILE A 345 16.13 12.06 23.82
CA ILE A 345 17.16 12.74 22.99
C ILE A 345 16.78 14.20 22.74
N PHE A 346 15.52 14.45 22.36
CA PHE A 346 15.03 15.80 22.10
C PHE A 346 15.06 16.69 23.34
N GLN A 347 14.64 16.16 24.49
CA GLN A 347 14.65 16.86 25.76
C GLN A 347 16.07 17.17 26.20
N ALA A 348 17.00 16.21 26.09
CA ALA A 348 18.41 16.43 26.47
C ALA A 348 19.08 17.52 25.61
N ALA A 349 18.70 17.65 24.35
CA ALA A 349 19.21 18.63 23.41
C ALA A 349 18.42 19.96 23.40
N GLY A 350 17.32 20.07 24.14
CA GLY A 350 16.44 21.24 24.13
C GLY A 350 15.79 21.53 22.79
N LYS A 351 15.52 20.47 21.99
CA LYS A 351 14.95 20.57 20.64
C LYS A 351 13.45 20.35 20.64
N THR A 352 12.80 20.93 19.64
CA THR A 352 11.38 20.66 19.30
C THR A 352 11.28 19.90 17.99
N PRO A 353 10.23 19.08 17.78
CA PRO A 353 10.09 18.34 16.53
C PRO A 353 9.94 19.28 15.33
N PRO A 354 10.60 18.96 14.20
CA PRO A 354 10.59 19.80 13.00
C PRO A 354 9.23 19.74 12.29
N THR A 355 8.81 20.86 11.69
CA THR A 355 7.60 20.96 10.88
C THR A 355 7.90 21.18 9.39
N SER A 356 9.15 21.49 9.04
CA SER A 356 9.61 21.61 7.65
C SER A 356 10.83 20.71 7.41
N TRP A 357 11.12 20.42 6.14
CA TRP A 357 12.28 19.63 5.77
C TRP A 357 13.60 20.32 6.12
N ASP A 358 13.68 21.66 6.03
CA ASP A 358 14.87 22.39 6.44
C ASP A 358 15.13 22.27 7.94
N GLN A 359 14.06 22.40 8.74
CA GLN A 359 14.16 22.19 10.19
C GLN A 359 14.56 20.76 10.53
N LEU A 360 14.01 19.76 9.80
CA LEU A 360 14.36 18.36 9.99
C LEU A 360 15.85 18.13 9.73
N ARG A 361 16.38 18.64 8.61
CA ARG A 361 17.80 18.51 8.27
C ARG A 361 18.69 19.14 9.34
N GLN A 362 18.41 20.39 9.72
CA GLN A 362 19.19 21.06 10.75
C GLN A 362 19.13 20.33 12.09
N THR A 363 17.93 19.92 12.51
CA THR A 363 17.75 19.13 13.74
C THR A 363 18.50 17.80 13.67
N ALA A 364 18.49 17.15 12.52
CA ALA A 364 19.20 15.90 12.32
C ALA A 364 20.73 16.07 12.46
N ILE A 365 21.29 17.12 11.86
CA ILE A 365 22.71 17.46 12.01
C ILE A 365 23.03 17.72 13.48
N ASP A 366 22.25 18.57 14.15
CA ASP A 366 22.48 18.96 15.52
C ASP A 366 22.39 17.80 16.54
N LEU A 367 21.56 16.79 16.25
CA LEU A 367 21.37 15.62 17.11
C LEU A 367 22.30 14.45 16.77
N THR A 368 23.06 14.53 15.67
CA THR A 368 23.99 13.46 15.29
C THR A 368 25.28 13.58 16.11
N THR A 369 25.68 12.49 16.73
CA THR A 369 26.93 12.40 17.48
C THR A 369 27.82 11.31 16.89
N HIS A 370 29.14 11.59 16.91
CA HIS A 370 30.15 10.67 16.39
C HIS A 370 31.14 10.29 17.51
N ASP A 371 31.75 9.10 17.39
CA ASP A 371 32.86 8.72 18.25
C ASP A 371 34.19 9.33 17.74
N GLU A 372 35.28 9.08 18.49
CA GLU A 372 36.62 9.55 18.15
C GLU A 372 37.13 9.06 16.78
N SER A 373 36.56 7.97 16.26
CA SER A 373 36.88 7.42 14.94
C SER A 373 35.96 7.92 13.82
N GLY A 374 35.05 8.86 14.15
CA GLY A 374 34.08 9.42 13.21
C GLY A 374 32.88 8.52 12.89
N ARG A 375 32.66 7.44 13.66
CA ARG A 375 31.49 6.58 13.50
C ARG A 375 30.29 7.17 14.21
N ILE A 376 29.12 7.08 13.60
CA ILE A 376 27.87 7.56 14.17
C ILE A 376 27.53 6.75 15.44
N GLN A 377 27.42 7.45 16.57
CA GLN A 377 26.97 6.91 17.85
C GLN A 377 25.46 7.04 18.00
N THR A 378 24.93 8.21 17.69
CA THR A 378 23.50 8.52 17.61
C THR A 378 23.26 9.27 16.32
N ALA A 379 22.35 8.78 15.51
CA ALA A 379 21.92 9.43 14.28
C ALA A 379 20.80 10.43 14.56
N GLY A 380 20.78 11.54 13.85
CA GLY A 380 19.67 12.51 13.97
C GLY A 380 18.39 12.05 13.30
N VAL A 381 18.50 11.44 12.12
CA VAL A 381 17.34 10.88 11.39
C VAL A 381 17.78 9.69 10.53
N ALA A 382 16.88 8.73 10.35
CA ALA A 382 17.09 7.62 9.43
C ALA A 382 16.66 8.00 8.01
N LEU A 383 17.56 8.64 7.26
CA LEU A 383 17.38 9.05 5.85
C LEU A 383 18.69 8.95 5.08
N GLY A 384 18.63 8.78 3.77
CA GLY A 384 19.76 8.88 2.85
C GLY A 384 20.26 7.56 2.29
N THR A 385 19.86 6.40 2.86
CA THR A 385 20.16 5.05 2.33
C THR A 385 18.86 4.33 1.99
N ILE A 386 18.99 3.17 1.33
CA ILE A 386 17.83 2.33 0.97
C ILE A 386 17.85 0.97 1.67
N SER A 387 19.04 0.45 2.01
CA SER A 387 19.21 -0.90 2.51
C SER A 387 18.72 -1.11 3.94
N ASN A 388 18.75 -0.06 4.77
CA ASN A 388 18.44 -0.12 6.20
C ASN A 388 17.38 0.91 6.66
N ILE A 389 16.59 1.44 5.75
CA ILE A 389 15.44 2.32 6.04
C ILE A 389 14.16 1.63 5.58
N GLU A 390 13.29 1.30 6.52
CA GLU A 390 12.10 0.46 6.26
C GLU A 390 11.12 1.05 5.22
N HIS A 391 10.91 2.37 5.25
CA HIS A 391 9.92 3.08 4.43
C HIS A 391 10.57 4.07 3.46
N TRP A 392 11.79 3.80 3.01
CA TRP A 392 12.54 4.74 2.18
C TRP A 392 11.81 5.14 0.89
N SER A 393 11.09 4.19 0.27
CA SER A 393 10.35 4.45 -0.99
C SER A 393 9.12 5.33 -0.76
N ASP A 394 8.40 5.13 0.34
CA ASP A 394 7.29 5.98 0.77
C ASP A 394 7.76 7.41 1.06
N ILE A 395 8.89 7.53 1.77
CA ILE A 395 9.50 8.83 2.11
C ILE A 395 9.94 9.56 0.83
N LEU A 396 10.61 8.88 -0.07
CA LEU A 396 11.05 9.47 -1.35
C LEU A 396 9.85 9.87 -2.22
N GLY A 397 8.84 8.99 -2.32
CA GLY A 397 7.59 9.28 -3.02
C GLY A 397 6.88 10.51 -2.47
N LEU A 398 6.80 10.62 -1.15
CA LEU A 398 6.26 11.79 -0.46
C LEU A 398 7.05 13.07 -0.79
N MET A 399 8.39 13.04 -0.66
CA MET A 399 9.26 14.18 -0.96
C MET A 399 9.07 14.65 -2.41
N MET A 400 9.00 13.71 -3.35
CA MET A 400 8.76 14.01 -4.76
C MET A 400 7.38 14.65 -4.97
N LEU A 401 6.31 14.10 -4.38
CA LEU A 401 4.96 14.68 -4.51
C LEU A 401 4.88 16.07 -3.89
N GLN A 402 5.45 16.28 -2.71
CA GLN A 402 5.50 17.60 -2.07
C GLN A 402 6.27 18.62 -2.92
N ASN A 403 7.31 18.16 -3.62
CA ASN A 403 8.11 19.01 -4.50
C ASN A 403 7.46 19.23 -5.88
N GLY A 404 6.28 18.63 -6.15
CA GLY A 404 5.54 18.80 -7.40
C GLY A 404 6.03 17.93 -8.55
N VAL A 405 6.70 16.82 -8.25
CA VAL A 405 7.16 15.85 -9.27
C VAL A 405 5.97 15.02 -9.78
N ASP A 406 5.89 14.88 -11.09
CA ASP A 406 5.09 13.82 -11.71
C ASP A 406 5.82 12.49 -11.58
N LEU A 407 5.37 11.63 -10.66
CA LEU A 407 5.97 10.32 -10.43
C LEU A 407 5.86 9.37 -11.63
N ALA A 408 4.91 9.60 -12.54
CA ALA A 408 4.80 8.82 -13.77
C ALA A 408 5.85 9.23 -14.83
N ASN A 409 6.43 10.45 -14.70
CA ASN A 409 7.49 10.95 -15.55
C ASN A 409 8.50 11.81 -14.76
N PRO A 410 9.33 11.23 -13.89
CA PRO A 410 10.17 11.93 -12.93
C PRO A 410 11.45 12.51 -13.58
N THR A 411 11.34 13.23 -14.70
CA THR A 411 12.49 13.79 -15.46
C THR A 411 12.81 15.24 -15.12
N SER A 412 12.02 15.87 -14.25
CA SER A 412 12.16 17.30 -13.94
C SER A 412 13.33 17.60 -13.00
N GLN A 413 13.79 18.85 -12.97
CA GLN A 413 14.73 19.36 -11.95
C GLN A 413 14.21 19.11 -10.53
N LEU A 414 12.89 19.21 -10.32
CA LEU A 414 12.26 18.93 -9.02
C LEU A 414 12.49 17.48 -8.54
N ALA A 415 12.55 16.52 -9.48
CA ALA A 415 12.87 15.13 -9.14
C ALA A 415 14.36 14.97 -8.75
N GLN A 416 15.26 15.66 -9.46
CA GLN A 416 16.69 15.71 -9.11
C GLN A 416 16.89 16.30 -7.73
N ASP A 417 16.19 17.40 -7.41
CA ASP A 417 16.27 18.08 -6.13
C ASP A 417 15.78 17.18 -4.99
N ALA A 418 14.67 16.47 -5.18
CA ALA A 418 14.13 15.53 -4.19
C ALA A 418 15.09 14.35 -3.93
N LEU A 419 15.68 13.76 -4.97
CA LEU A 419 16.68 12.69 -4.83
C LEU A 419 17.96 13.19 -4.14
N THR A 420 18.42 14.39 -4.51
CA THR A 420 19.59 15.02 -3.90
C THR A 420 19.32 15.28 -2.42
N TYR A 421 18.15 15.81 -2.09
CA TYR A 421 17.78 16.05 -0.69
C TYR A 421 17.68 14.74 0.09
N TYR A 422 17.11 13.68 -0.49
CA TYR A 422 17.04 12.38 0.16
C TYR A 422 18.44 11.81 0.50
N THR A 423 19.40 11.96 -0.40
CA THR A 423 20.74 11.35 -0.27
C THR A 423 21.72 12.18 0.57
N ILE A 424 21.43 13.47 0.83
CA ILE A 424 22.33 14.39 1.54
C ILE A 424 22.66 13.93 2.98
N PHE A 425 21.72 13.28 3.66
CA PHE A 425 21.87 12.82 5.05
C PHE A 425 22.96 11.75 5.22
N ASN A 426 23.17 10.95 4.19
CA ASN A 426 24.29 10.01 4.17
C ASN A 426 25.59 10.69 3.73
N LYS A 427 25.55 11.45 2.66
CA LYS A 427 26.71 11.85 1.88
C LYS A 427 27.44 13.05 2.41
N THR A 428 26.67 14.07 2.66
CA THR A 428 27.22 15.40 2.99
C THR A 428 27.15 15.63 4.49
N ASP A 429 26.00 15.28 5.08
CA ASP A 429 25.74 15.58 6.46
C ASP A 429 26.24 14.48 7.42
N ASN A 430 26.55 13.30 6.90
CA ASN A 430 27.00 12.12 7.68
C ASN A 430 26.09 11.82 8.90
N VAL A 431 24.78 11.91 8.67
CA VAL A 431 23.76 11.73 9.73
C VAL A 431 23.35 10.26 9.84
N TRP A 432 23.35 9.55 8.71
CA TRP A 432 22.94 8.16 8.62
C TRP A 432 23.77 7.41 7.61
N ASN A 433 24.06 6.13 7.88
CA ASN A 433 24.76 5.27 6.92
C ASN A 433 24.42 3.78 7.11
N GLU A 434 24.88 2.93 6.21
CA GLU A 434 24.59 1.48 6.17
C GLU A 434 25.24 0.68 7.30
N THR A 435 26.12 1.26 8.12
CA THR A 435 26.71 0.57 9.28
C THR A 435 25.77 0.54 10.48
N LEU A 436 24.71 1.37 10.45
CA LEU A 436 23.65 1.38 11.45
C LEU A 436 22.67 0.21 11.22
N PRO A 437 22.00 -0.28 12.28
CA PRO A 437 20.96 -1.29 12.13
C PRO A 437 19.77 -0.72 11.33
N SER A 438 18.77 -1.56 11.02
CA SER A 438 17.54 -1.06 10.37
C SER A 438 16.95 0.10 11.17
N SER A 439 16.32 1.05 10.47
CA SER A 439 15.76 2.27 11.06
C SER A 439 14.83 1.99 12.24
N THR A 440 14.00 0.95 12.17
CA THR A 440 13.11 0.53 13.26
C THR A 440 13.89 0.05 14.49
N ILE A 441 14.92 -0.79 14.29
CA ILE A 441 15.77 -1.26 15.40
C ILE A 441 16.59 -0.12 15.97
N ALA A 442 17.14 0.76 15.13
CA ALA A 442 17.90 1.91 15.57
C ALA A 442 17.05 2.85 16.44
N PHE A 443 15.81 3.11 16.03
CA PHE A 443 14.90 3.95 16.79
C PHE A 443 14.47 3.29 18.10
N ALA A 444 14.09 2.02 18.06
CA ALA A 444 13.71 1.27 19.26
C ALA A 444 14.83 1.18 20.31
N THR A 445 16.10 1.16 19.86
CA THR A 445 17.27 1.07 20.75
C THR A 445 17.89 2.44 21.10
N GLY A 446 17.25 3.54 20.71
CA GLY A 446 17.72 4.90 21.00
C GLY A 446 18.98 5.31 20.21
N LYS A 447 19.25 4.65 19.09
CA LYS A 447 20.38 4.93 18.19
C LYS A 447 20.07 5.98 17.13
N VAL A 448 18.81 6.38 17.01
CA VAL A 448 18.37 7.44 16.09
C VAL A 448 17.32 8.31 16.78
N ALA A 449 17.41 9.62 16.57
CA ALA A 449 16.52 10.59 17.22
C ALA A 449 15.18 10.73 16.49
N MET A 450 15.15 10.61 15.17
CA MET A 450 13.95 10.74 14.34
C MET A 450 13.81 9.55 13.38
N TYR A 451 12.56 9.09 13.20
CA TYR A 451 12.21 7.94 12.39
C TYR A 451 10.88 8.20 11.68
N PHE A 452 10.77 7.81 10.42
CA PHE A 452 9.52 7.84 9.69
C PHE A 452 8.85 6.47 9.73
N GLY A 453 7.57 6.43 10.07
CA GLY A 453 6.84 5.18 10.18
C GLY A 453 5.33 5.37 10.15
N TYR A 454 4.63 4.27 10.23
CA TYR A 454 3.17 4.17 10.27
C TYR A 454 2.66 3.82 11.68
N SER A 455 1.35 3.84 11.87
CA SER A 455 0.78 3.54 13.18
C SER A 455 1.09 2.10 13.64
N TRP A 456 1.18 1.15 12.72
CA TRP A 456 1.53 -0.25 13.03
C TRP A 456 2.98 -0.41 13.54
N ASP A 457 3.90 0.48 13.16
CA ASP A 457 5.29 0.43 13.65
C ASP A 457 5.37 0.68 15.16
N ILE A 458 4.39 1.40 15.73
CA ILE A 458 4.29 1.61 17.19
C ILE A 458 4.27 0.28 17.94
N PHE A 459 3.58 -0.73 17.42
CA PHE A 459 3.51 -2.05 18.05
C PHE A 459 4.87 -2.74 18.01
N GLU A 460 5.58 -2.68 16.88
CA GLU A 460 6.92 -3.25 16.72
C GLU A 460 7.92 -2.54 17.64
N LEU A 461 7.93 -1.23 17.65
CA LEU A 461 8.81 -0.42 18.51
C LEU A 461 8.60 -0.75 20.00
N LYS A 462 7.34 -0.84 20.44
CA LYS A 462 7.01 -1.18 21.83
C LYS A 462 7.29 -2.65 22.17
N ASN A 463 7.24 -3.53 21.19
CA ASN A 463 7.64 -4.93 21.38
C ASN A 463 9.17 -5.07 21.55
N ILE A 464 9.96 -4.31 20.78
CA ILE A 464 11.43 -4.29 20.89
C ILE A 464 11.85 -3.61 22.18
N ASN A 465 11.27 -2.44 22.50
CA ASN A 465 11.60 -1.67 23.69
C ASN A 465 10.32 -1.07 24.33
N PRO A 466 9.71 -1.76 25.29
CA PRO A 466 8.53 -1.28 26.00
C PRO A 466 8.71 0.07 26.70
N ASN A 467 9.96 0.38 27.09
CA ASN A 467 10.30 1.59 27.85
C ASN A 467 10.70 2.78 26.95
N LEU A 468 10.74 2.60 25.62
CA LEU A 468 11.05 3.67 24.69
C LEU A 468 10.06 4.83 24.86
N LYS A 469 10.58 6.02 25.17
CA LYS A 469 9.80 7.26 25.21
C LYS A 469 9.89 7.94 23.86
N PHE A 470 8.77 8.03 23.18
CA PHE A 470 8.67 8.70 21.89
C PHE A 470 7.32 9.35 21.72
N LYS A 471 7.28 10.32 20.82
CA LYS A 471 6.04 10.91 20.31
C LYS A 471 5.99 10.81 18.80
N VAL A 472 4.80 10.95 18.28
CA VAL A 472 4.51 11.01 16.86
C VAL A 472 4.01 12.42 16.54
N VAL A 473 4.48 12.96 15.42
CA VAL A 473 4.04 14.25 14.88
C VAL A 473 3.78 14.12 13.39
N LYS A 474 3.09 15.11 12.83
CA LYS A 474 2.90 15.18 11.37
C LYS A 474 4.24 15.17 10.66
N ILE A 475 4.25 14.67 9.44
CA ILE A 475 5.43 14.73 8.58
C ILE A 475 5.81 16.19 8.26
N PRO A 476 7.10 16.49 8.09
CA PRO A 476 7.54 17.81 7.64
C PRO A 476 6.96 18.16 6.27
N GLN A 477 6.69 19.44 6.06
CA GLN A 477 6.15 19.95 4.80
C GLN A 477 7.16 20.91 4.13
N LEU A 478 7.04 21.03 2.82
CA LEU A 478 7.61 22.17 2.11
C LEU A 478 6.70 23.41 2.29
N PRO A 479 7.24 24.63 2.13
CA PRO A 479 6.42 25.84 2.20
C PRO A 479 5.20 25.75 1.28
N ASP A 480 4.05 26.22 1.78
CA ASP A 480 2.78 26.27 1.05
C ASP A 480 2.26 24.92 0.51
N THR A 481 2.74 23.80 1.05
CA THR A 481 2.21 22.46 0.76
C THR A 481 1.56 21.84 1.99
N GLU A 482 0.58 21.00 1.74
CA GLU A 482 0.03 20.08 2.73
C GLU A 482 -0.27 18.75 1.99
N ILE A 483 0.78 17.98 1.73
CA ILE A 483 0.70 16.66 1.09
C ILE A 483 1.29 15.63 2.05
N ASN A 484 0.51 14.60 2.33
CA ASN A 484 0.88 13.48 3.18
C ASN A 484 0.85 12.20 2.36
N TRP A 485 1.40 11.10 2.90
CA TRP A 485 1.46 9.82 2.22
C TRP A 485 0.63 8.78 2.95
N ALA A 486 -0.18 8.00 2.23
CA ALA A 486 -1.01 6.94 2.79
C ALA A 486 -0.67 5.57 2.18
N SER A 487 -0.75 4.55 3.03
CA SER A 487 -0.58 3.15 2.65
C SER A 487 -1.52 2.29 3.50
N PHE A 488 -2.47 1.58 2.89
CA PHE A 488 -3.49 0.81 3.61
C PHE A 488 -4.13 -0.26 2.73
N TRP A 489 -4.89 -1.15 3.37
CA TRP A 489 -5.53 -2.29 2.75
C TRP A 489 -7.04 -2.12 2.69
N VAL A 490 -7.66 -2.77 1.71
CA VAL A 490 -9.09 -2.68 1.44
C VAL A 490 -9.68 -4.07 1.17
N GLU A 491 -10.99 -4.20 1.37
CA GLU A 491 -11.74 -5.42 1.07
C GLU A 491 -12.44 -5.28 -0.27
N GLY A 492 -12.32 -6.29 -1.12
CA GLY A 492 -13.02 -6.37 -2.40
C GLY A 492 -13.77 -7.66 -2.56
N VAL A 493 -14.73 -7.64 -3.47
CA VAL A 493 -15.49 -8.82 -3.86
C VAL A 493 -14.97 -9.34 -5.18
N SER A 494 -14.83 -10.66 -5.28
CA SER A 494 -14.45 -11.35 -6.51
C SER A 494 -15.52 -11.16 -7.59
N LYS A 495 -15.10 -10.77 -8.78
CA LYS A 495 -15.99 -10.71 -9.96
C LYS A 495 -16.57 -12.07 -10.32
N ARG A 496 -15.97 -13.15 -9.81
CA ARG A 496 -16.38 -14.54 -10.05
C ARG A 496 -17.24 -15.11 -8.93
N SER A 497 -17.45 -14.35 -7.84
CA SER A 497 -18.33 -14.78 -6.75
C SER A 497 -19.75 -15.00 -7.27
N GLN A 498 -20.33 -16.15 -6.93
CA GLN A 498 -21.74 -16.46 -7.21
C GLN A 498 -22.68 -15.78 -6.20
N ALA A 499 -22.13 -15.30 -5.08
CA ALA A 499 -22.83 -14.62 -3.99
C ALA A 499 -22.33 -13.17 -3.84
N SER A 500 -22.14 -12.49 -4.98
CA SER A 500 -21.58 -11.14 -5.01
C SER A 500 -22.43 -10.12 -4.24
N LYS A 501 -23.74 -10.27 -4.24
CA LYS A 501 -24.66 -9.39 -3.52
C LYS A 501 -24.47 -9.54 -2.01
N GLU A 502 -24.54 -10.75 -1.50
CA GLU A 502 -24.35 -11.09 -0.07
C GLU A 502 -22.97 -10.67 0.39
N SER A 503 -21.94 -10.83 -0.45
CA SER A 503 -20.57 -10.38 -0.17
C SER A 503 -20.49 -8.88 0.00
N TRP A 504 -21.15 -8.07 -0.84
CA TRP A 504 -21.16 -6.62 -0.71
C TRP A 504 -22.03 -6.14 0.46
N GLU A 505 -23.14 -6.80 0.75
CA GLU A 505 -23.96 -6.52 1.94
C GLU A 505 -23.18 -6.78 3.23
N PHE A 506 -22.42 -7.87 3.28
CA PHE A 506 -21.51 -8.17 4.38
C PHE A 506 -20.40 -7.12 4.51
N LEU A 507 -19.75 -6.72 3.42
CA LEU A 507 -18.71 -5.68 3.47
C LEU A 507 -19.27 -4.30 3.86
N LYS A 508 -20.49 -3.97 3.45
CA LYS A 508 -21.20 -2.78 3.93
C LYS A 508 -21.42 -2.82 5.45
N PHE A 509 -21.84 -3.98 5.97
CA PHE A 509 -21.96 -4.20 7.42
C PHE A 509 -20.61 -4.02 8.11
N LEU A 510 -19.52 -4.69 7.64
CA LEU A 510 -18.19 -4.57 8.22
C LEU A 510 -17.66 -3.13 8.24
N SER A 511 -17.96 -2.34 7.22
CA SER A 511 -17.51 -0.95 7.09
C SER A 511 -18.46 0.08 7.75
N SER A 512 -19.49 -0.39 8.46
CA SER A 512 -20.37 0.48 9.25
C SER A 512 -19.63 1.07 10.46
N LYS A 513 -20.12 2.20 10.97
CA LYS A 513 -19.49 2.87 12.13
C LYS A 513 -19.47 1.98 13.36
N GLU A 514 -20.56 1.31 13.61
CA GLU A 514 -20.78 0.44 14.76
C GLU A 514 -19.80 -0.73 14.75
N ILE A 515 -19.63 -1.35 13.60
CA ILE A 515 -18.76 -2.53 13.47
C ILE A 515 -17.28 -2.12 13.46
N LEU A 516 -16.91 -1.02 12.81
CA LEU A 516 -15.55 -0.48 12.89
C LEU A 516 -15.16 -0.12 14.33
N GLN A 517 -16.08 0.43 15.11
CA GLN A 517 -15.83 0.70 16.54
C GLN A 517 -15.67 -0.60 17.35
N LYS A 518 -16.47 -1.64 17.09
CA LYS A 518 -16.32 -2.95 17.73
C LYS A 518 -14.99 -3.60 17.39
N LEU A 519 -14.59 -3.58 16.12
CA LEU A 519 -13.29 -4.09 15.68
C LEU A 519 -12.15 -3.34 16.37
N TYR A 520 -12.20 -2.00 16.39
CA TYR A 520 -11.21 -1.18 17.09
C TYR A 520 -11.12 -1.54 18.58
N GLN A 521 -12.26 -1.66 19.26
CA GLN A 521 -12.32 -2.02 20.69
C GLN A 521 -11.75 -3.43 20.93
N THR A 522 -12.13 -4.41 20.11
CA THR A 522 -11.63 -5.79 20.23
C THR A 522 -10.12 -5.84 20.02
N GLN A 523 -9.60 -5.17 19.01
CA GLN A 523 -8.17 -5.07 18.75
C GLN A 523 -7.43 -4.36 19.90
N SER A 524 -8.02 -3.31 20.48
CA SER A 524 -7.44 -2.55 21.59
C SER A 524 -7.34 -3.34 22.90
N GLN A 525 -8.02 -4.49 23.03
CA GLN A 525 -7.84 -5.40 24.17
C GLN A 525 -6.52 -6.16 24.13
N THR A 526 -5.95 -6.31 22.94
CA THR A 526 -4.75 -7.12 22.71
C THR A 526 -3.54 -6.31 22.27
N ARG A 527 -3.74 -5.06 21.83
CA ARG A 527 -2.70 -4.12 21.42
C ARG A 527 -3.05 -2.69 21.88
N LEU A 528 -2.14 -1.71 21.66
CA LEU A 528 -2.30 -0.35 22.19
C LEU A 528 -3.52 0.39 21.64
N PHE A 529 -3.96 0.08 20.42
CA PHE A 529 -5.13 0.66 19.76
C PHE A 529 -5.55 -0.23 18.58
N GLY A 530 -6.77 -0.03 18.06
CA GLY A 530 -7.29 -0.72 16.89
C GLY A 530 -6.87 -0.07 15.57
N GLU A 531 -7.38 -0.58 14.43
CA GLU A 531 -7.17 0.05 13.11
C GLU A 531 -7.78 1.46 13.07
N LEU A 532 -7.06 2.39 12.44
CA LEU A 532 -7.51 3.77 12.30
C LEU A 532 -8.67 3.85 11.31
N TYR A 533 -9.72 4.58 11.69
CA TYR A 533 -10.94 4.61 10.89
C TYR A 533 -10.76 5.25 9.51
N PRO A 534 -11.21 4.59 8.44
CA PRO A 534 -11.09 5.11 7.08
C PRO A 534 -12.17 6.14 6.73
N ARG A 535 -13.10 6.37 7.63
CA ARG A 535 -14.27 7.23 7.46
C ARG A 535 -14.01 8.64 8.02
N MET A 536 -14.29 9.67 7.23
CA MET A 536 -14.12 11.07 7.64
C MET A 536 -15.01 11.44 8.84
N ASP A 537 -16.20 10.87 8.92
CA ASP A 537 -17.17 11.12 9.98
C ASP A 537 -16.85 10.41 11.31
N MET A 538 -15.75 9.63 11.36
CA MET A 538 -15.25 8.97 12.56
C MET A 538 -13.91 9.53 13.06
N ALA A 539 -13.30 10.48 12.34
CA ALA A 539 -11.97 11.03 12.69
C ALA A 539 -11.92 11.58 14.13
N GLY A 540 -12.99 12.24 14.57
CA GLY A 540 -13.10 12.80 15.92
C GLY A 540 -13.08 11.78 17.05
N LEU A 541 -13.44 10.52 16.77
CA LEU A 541 -13.48 9.44 17.79
C LEU A 541 -12.08 9.02 18.27
N LEU A 542 -11.03 9.32 17.51
CA LEU A 542 -9.64 8.99 17.81
C LEU A 542 -8.85 10.18 18.39
N SER A 543 -9.49 11.31 18.60
CA SER A 543 -8.85 12.58 19.01
C SER A 543 -8.27 12.60 20.44
N THR A 544 -8.50 11.58 21.23
CA THR A 544 -7.98 11.49 22.61
C THR A 544 -6.67 10.71 22.74
N ASN A 545 -6.25 10.00 21.70
CA ASN A 545 -5.02 9.23 21.70
C ASN A 545 -3.89 9.97 20.95
N ASN A 546 -3.00 10.62 21.71
CA ASN A 546 -1.92 11.42 21.19
C ASN A 546 -0.94 10.67 20.28
N LEU A 547 -0.86 9.33 20.37
CA LEU A 547 0.02 8.55 19.49
C LEU A 547 -0.52 8.44 18.06
N ILE A 548 -1.86 8.49 17.88
CA ILE A 548 -2.48 8.23 16.58
C ILE A 548 -3.10 9.48 15.93
N ILE A 549 -3.30 10.56 16.68
CA ILE A 549 -3.82 11.83 16.14
C ILE A 549 -3.06 12.30 14.88
N PRO A 550 -1.71 12.27 14.81
CA PRO A 550 -0.99 12.74 13.64
C PRO A 550 -1.38 11.99 12.37
N PHE A 551 -1.54 10.68 12.42
CA PHE A 551 -1.91 9.85 11.27
C PHE A 551 -3.30 10.21 10.74
N ILE A 552 -4.29 10.35 11.61
CA ILE A 552 -5.67 10.66 11.21
C ILE A 552 -5.81 12.09 10.69
N THR A 553 -5.14 13.06 11.34
CA THR A 553 -5.25 14.47 10.91
C THR A 553 -4.62 14.72 9.55
N GLN A 554 -3.72 13.87 9.11
CA GLN A 554 -3.06 13.94 7.80
C GLN A 554 -3.88 13.26 6.68
N ALA A 555 -4.83 12.40 7.02
CA ALA A 555 -5.55 11.56 6.05
C ALA A 555 -6.32 12.38 5.01
N SER A 556 -6.83 13.56 5.36
CA SER A 556 -7.57 14.43 4.45
C SER A 556 -6.74 14.99 3.28
N GLN A 557 -5.43 15.11 3.47
CA GLN A 557 -4.47 15.62 2.48
C GLN A 557 -3.48 14.53 2.03
N ALA A 558 -3.79 13.29 2.34
CA ALA A 558 -2.94 12.18 1.94
C ALA A 558 -3.09 11.86 0.44
N LYS A 559 -1.98 11.44 -0.14
CA LYS A 559 -1.86 10.86 -1.47
C LYS A 559 -1.21 9.49 -1.34
N THR A 560 -1.32 8.70 -2.39
CA THR A 560 -0.60 7.43 -2.51
C THR A 560 -0.17 7.22 -3.95
N TRP A 561 0.84 6.38 -4.14
CA TRP A 561 1.28 5.98 -5.47
C TRP A 561 1.98 4.62 -5.37
N TYR A 562 2.51 4.10 -6.49
CA TYR A 562 3.11 2.76 -6.59
C TYR A 562 4.53 2.66 -5.99
N LEU A 563 4.78 3.37 -4.91
CA LEU A 563 6.01 3.33 -4.11
C LEU A 563 5.76 2.90 -2.66
N CYS A 564 4.58 2.30 -2.39
CA CYS A 564 4.26 1.82 -1.06
C CYS A 564 5.14 0.63 -0.68
N SER A 565 5.89 0.79 0.39
CA SER A 565 6.71 -0.27 0.97
C SER A 565 5.86 -1.37 1.60
N ARG A 566 6.43 -2.56 1.80
CA ARG A 566 5.81 -3.69 2.53
C ARG A 566 4.50 -4.20 1.93
N THR A 567 4.26 -3.98 0.63
CA THR A 567 3.11 -4.56 -0.06
C THR A 567 3.35 -6.02 -0.45
N TYR A 568 4.61 -6.44 -0.60
CA TYR A 568 5.03 -7.81 -0.95
C TYR A 568 4.31 -8.33 -2.20
N ASP A 569 4.14 -7.45 -3.19
CA ASP A 569 3.28 -7.76 -4.32
C ASP A 569 4.00 -8.43 -5.50
N ASN A 570 5.33 -8.48 -5.50
CA ASN A 570 6.14 -8.89 -6.67
C ASN A 570 5.58 -8.32 -7.98
N GLY A 571 4.92 -7.17 -7.89
CA GLY A 571 4.12 -6.56 -8.93
C GLY A 571 4.43 -5.09 -9.14
N ILE A 572 3.38 -4.25 -9.10
CA ILE A 572 3.51 -2.85 -9.47
C ILE A 572 4.37 -2.06 -8.48
N ASN A 573 4.22 -2.29 -7.15
CA ASN A 573 5.04 -1.57 -6.16
C ASN A 573 6.49 -2.06 -6.17
N ASP A 574 6.72 -3.37 -6.00
CA ASP A 574 8.09 -3.89 -5.90
C ASP A 574 8.93 -3.59 -7.14
N ARG A 575 8.32 -3.63 -8.32
CA ARG A 575 9.00 -3.27 -9.57
C ARG A 575 9.19 -1.77 -9.72
N MET A 576 8.24 -0.96 -9.26
CA MET A 576 8.36 0.49 -9.25
C MET A 576 9.46 0.95 -8.29
N ILE A 577 9.45 0.40 -7.07
CA ILE A 577 10.47 0.63 -6.05
C ILE A 577 11.85 0.32 -6.61
N LYS A 578 12.00 -0.75 -7.40
CA LYS A 578 13.29 -1.10 -8.01
C LYS A 578 13.82 -0.03 -8.96
N TYR A 579 12.99 0.61 -9.77
CA TYR A 579 13.43 1.71 -10.64
C TYR A 579 13.91 2.92 -9.84
N PHE A 580 13.23 3.26 -8.75
CA PHE A 580 13.65 4.35 -7.87
C PHE A 580 14.85 3.99 -6.99
N GLU A 581 14.99 2.73 -6.60
CA GLU A 581 16.21 2.20 -5.96
C GLU A 581 17.42 2.39 -6.88
N ASP A 582 17.29 2.00 -8.15
CA ASP A 582 18.34 2.18 -9.16
C ASP A 582 18.64 3.67 -9.38
N ALA A 583 17.63 4.55 -9.31
CA ALA A 583 17.82 5.99 -9.40
C ALA A 583 18.63 6.54 -8.22
N VAL A 584 18.27 6.21 -6.99
CA VAL A 584 19.00 6.62 -5.78
C VAL A 584 20.45 6.11 -5.84
N ASN A 585 20.65 4.83 -6.17
CA ASN A 585 21.99 4.23 -6.27
C ASN A 585 22.83 4.86 -7.37
N GLY A 586 22.23 5.18 -8.50
CA GLY A 586 22.90 5.82 -9.61
C GLY A 586 23.39 7.22 -9.28
N ILE A 587 22.54 8.08 -8.69
CA ILE A 587 22.94 9.41 -8.20
C ILE A 587 24.04 9.27 -7.16
N ASN A 588 23.91 8.30 -6.31
CA ASN A 588 24.88 7.98 -5.30
C ASN A 588 26.23 7.55 -5.90
N SER A 589 26.27 6.88 -7.01
CA SER A 589 27.49 6.46 -7.69
C SER A 589 28.12 7.55 -8.56
N GLY A 590 27.51 8.74 -8.65
CA GLY A 590 28.03 9.88 -9.41
C GLY A 590 27.67 9.88 -10.88
N SER A 591 26.67 9.11 -11.28
CA SER A 591 26.12 9.18 -12.63
C SER A 591 25.35 10.49 -12.86
N SER A 592 25.13 10.86 -14.11
CA SER A 592 24.33 12.03 -14.47
C SER A 592 22.89 11.86 -13.98
N SER A 593 22.36 12.84 -13.27
CA SER A 593 20.96 12.81 -12.80
C SER A 593 19.95 12.79 -13.95
N ASP A 594 20.24 13.48 -15.04
CA ASP A 594 19.38 13.50 -16.22
C ASP A 594 19.28 12.11 -16.90
N ASP A 595 20.42 11.44 -17.08
CA ASP A 595 20.46 10.11 -17.71
C ASP A 595 19.73 9.07 -16.85
N ILE A 596 19.96 9.13 -15.53
CA ILE A 596 19.32 8.23 -14.56
C ILE A 596 17.82 8.44 -14.55
N LEU A 597 17.35 9.69 -14.40
CA LEU A 597 15.93 9.98 -14.33
C LEU A 597 15.23 9.72 -15.65
N SER A 598 15.90 9.92 -16.78
CA SER A 598 15.41 9.52 -18.11
C SER A 598 15.21 8.00 -18.17
N THR A 599 16.18 7.21 -17.69
CA THR A 599 16.08 5.75 -17.62
C THR A 599 14.97 5.30 -16.67
N THR A 600 14.89 5.93 -15.50
CA THR A 600 13.82 5.68 -14.51
C THR A 600 12.44 5.94 -15.12
N ALA A 601 12.25 7.09 -15.78
CA ALA A 601 10.99 7.44 -16.43
C ALA A 601 10.58 6.47 -17.54
N GLN A 602 11.53 5.96 -18.31
CA GLN A 602 11.27 4.91 -19.31
C GLN A 602 10.77 3.62 -18.65
N GLY A 603 11.45 3.16 -17.59
CA GLY A 603 11.05 1.98 -16.83
C GLY A 603 9.68 2.15 -16.18
N VAL A 604 9.44 3.30 -15.56
CA VAL A 604 8.15 3.68 -14.96
C VAL A 604 7.04 3.65 -16.00
N SER A 605 7.23 4.32 -17.14
CA SER A 605 6.25 4.39 -18.24
C SER A 605 5.94 2.99 -18.80
N GLN A 606 6.97 2.17 -19.00
CA GLN A 606 6.82 0.79 -19.47
C GLN A 606 5.98 -0.03 -18.46
N LEU A 607 6.28 0.10 -17.16
CA LEU A 607 5.58 -0.63 -16.11
C LEU A 607 4.11 -0.19 -16.02
N LEU A 608 3.83 1.11 -16.01
CA LEU A 608 2.47 1.64 -15.99
C LEU A 608 1.67 1.15 -17.20
N SER A 609 2.28 1.15 -18.39
CA SER A 609 1.66 0.66 -19.61
C SER A 609 1.29 -0.83 -19.55
N GLN A 610 2.09 -1.69 -18.90
CA GLN A 610 1.78 -3.11 -18.69
C GLN A 610 0.48 -3.31 -17.91
N TYR A 611 0.16 -2.40 -16.99
CA TYR A 611 -1.08 -2.44 -16.22
C TYR A 611 -2.21 -1.62 -16.86
N GLY A 612 -1.97 -1.03 -18.05
CA GLY A 612 -2.94 -0.22 -18.77
C GLY A 612 -3.21 1.13 -18.08
N ILE A 613 -2.21 1.65 -17.37
CA ILE A 613 -2.23 2.99 -16.79
C ILE A 613 -1.54 3.89 -17.83
N GLY A 614 -2.32 4.77 -18.47
CA GLY A 614 -1.76 5.75 -19.41
C GLY A 614 -0.88 6.78 -18.67
N SER A 615 0.08 7.37 -19.37
CA SER A 615 0.97 8.43 -18.89
C SER A 615 0.24 9.73 -18.43
N TYR A 616 -1.09 9.72 -18.37
CA TYR A 616 -1.93 10.90 -18.14
C TYR A 616 -2.82 10.81 -16.87
N GLN A 617 -2.54 9.93 -15.93
CA GLN A 617 -3.31 9.89 -14.67
C GLN A 617 -2.45 10.12 -13.43
N ALA A 618 -1.62 11.17 -13.45
CA ALA A 618 -1.29 11.89 -12.23
C ALA A 618 -2.36 12.98 -12.05
N ARG A 619 -3.45 12.65 -11.37
CA ARG A 619 -4.46 13.61 -10.94
C ARG A 619 -4.26 13.99 -9.49
#